data_ddaadd3daa4e6a50abece36ca3452624
#
_entry.id   ddaadd3daa4e6a50abece36ca3452624
#
_cell.length_a   1.000
_cell.length_b   1.000
_cell.length_c   1.000
_cell.angle_alpha   90.00
_cell.angle_beta   90.00
_cell.angle_gamma   90.00
#
_symmetry.space_group_name_H-M   'P 1'
#
loop_
_entity.id
_entity.type
_entity.pdbx_description
1 polymer ?
#
loop_
_entity_poly.entity_id
_entity_poly.type
_entity_poly.pdbx_seq_one_letter_code
_entity_poly.pdbx_strand_id
1 'polypeptide(L)'
;RLKYYPGSPWIARARMRPQDRLWLHELHPADYALLEQEFASGPVPARVCGEDGYAGLKALLPPEPRRALVLIDPSYEVREDYVRLIDALKQALRRFATGVYMVWYPMIPRRESRELPARLATLAPERWLRAELVVRAADAAHGLYGSGVFVVNPPFTLRSALAESLPRLTMLLGLDRHATFTLEGSAD
;
A
#
# COMPACT_ATOMS: atom_id res chain seq x y z
N ARG A 1 15.08 -21.73 -6.99
CA ARG A 1 13.66 -21.60 -6.65
C ARG A 1 13.55 -20.86 -5.34
N LEU A 2 12.82 -19.75 -5.32
CA LEU A 2 12.57 -18.97 -4.11
C LEU A 2 11.81 -19.86 -3.11
N LYS A 3 12.30 -19.97 -1.88
CA LYS A 3 11.64 -20.77 -0.82
C LYS A 3 10.83 -19.89 0.13
N TYR A 4 11.24 -18.61 0.27
CA TYR A 4 10.61 -17.65 1.16
C TYR A 4 10.45 -16.33 0.42
N TYR A 5 9.34 -15.65 0.65
CA TYR A 5 9.05 -14.33 0.13
C TYR A 5 8.63 -13.42 1.29
N PRO A 6 9.35 -12.32 1.53
CA PRO A 6 8.98 -11.41 2.60
C PRO A 6 7.72 -10.62 2.19
N GLY A 7 6.66 -10.73 2.97
CA GLY A 7 5.49 -9.87 2.84
C GLY A 7 5.79 -8.44 3.32
N SER A 8 4.84 -7.53 3.07
CA SER A 8 4.96 -6.12 3.46
C SER A 8 5.28 -5.89 4.94
N PRO A 9 4.75 -6.67 5.92
CA PRO A 9 5.11 -6.51 7.33
C PRO A 9 6.59 -6.76 7.60
N TRP A 10 7.18 -7.80 6.98
CA TRP A 10 8.60 -8.10 7.10
C TRP A 10 9.49 -7.05 6.48
N ILE A 11 9.12 -6.55 5.29
CA ILE A 11 9.84 -5.47 4.61
C ILE A 11 9.82 -4.20 5.46
N ALA A 12 8.67 -3.84 6.04
CA ALA A 12 8.54 -2.71 6.94
C ALA A 12 9.47 -2.87 8.15
N ARG A 13 9.35 -4.01 8.89
CA ARG A 13 10.15 -4.29 10.08
C ARG A 13 11.66 -4.24 9.82
N ALA A 14 12.12 -4.74 8.67
CA ALA A 14 13.53 -4.74 8.29
C ALA A 14 14.11 -3.33 8.04
N ARG A 15 13.25 -2.32 7.90
CA ARG A 15 13.63 -0.92 7.66
C ARG A 15 13.38 -0.01 8.85
N MET A 16 12.82 -0.53 9.92
CA MET A 16 12.51 0.23 11.12
C MET A 16 13.73 0.35 12.05
N ARG A 17 13.75 1.43 12.80
CA ARG A 17 14.75 1.70 13.86
C ARG A 17 14.25 1.13 15.19
N PRO A 18 15.11 0.91 16.19
CA PRO A 18 14.70 0.36 17.49
C PRO A 18 13.61 1.17 18.22
N GLN A 19 13.55 2.49 17.99
CA GLN A 19 12.54 3.36 18.59
C GLN A 19 11.22 3.41 17.83
N ASP A 20 11.16 2.90 16.60
CA ASP A 20 9.94 2.87 15.80
C ASP A 20 8.98 1.80 16.34
N ARG A 21 7.70 1.93 16.05
CA ARG A 21 6.66 0.98 16.47
C ARG A 21 5.89 0.52 15.25
N LEU A 22 5.60 -0.76 15.19
CA LEU A 22 4.84 -1.40 14.12
C LEU A 22 3.47 -1.84 14.63
N TRP A 23 2.42 -1.45 13.91
CA TRP A 23 1.06 -1.89 14.15
C TRP A 23 0.59 -2.64 12.91
N LEU A 24 0.14 -3.87 13.09
CA LEU A 24 -0.36 -4.74 12.03
C LEU A 24 -1.80 -5.09 12.33
N HIS A 25 -2.67 -4.92 11.36
CA HIS A 25 -4.08 -5.28 11.47
C HIS A 25 -4.39 -6.35 10.42
N GLU A 26 -4.90 -7.49 10.88
CA GLU A 26 -5.30 -8.60 10.04
C GLU A 26 -6.64 -9.14 10.57
N LEU A 27 -7.65 -9.12 9.71
CA LEU A 27 -9.00 -9.53 10.11
C LEU A 27 -9.24 -11.03 9.91
N HIS A 28 -8.52 -11.66 8.96
CA HIS A 28 -8.67 -13.08 8.69
C HIS A 28 -8.02 -13.91 9.81
N PRO A 29 -8.78 -14.78 10.53
CA PRO A 29 -8.28 -15.41 11.75
C PRO A 29 -7.03 -16.27 11.58
N ALA A 30 -6.92 -17.00 10.45
CA ALA A 30 -5.75 -17.86 10.20
C ALA A 30 -4.50 -17.02 9.90
N ASP A 31 -4.63 -15.95 9.12
CA ASP A 31 -3.52 -15.07 8.78
C ASP A 31 -3.11 -14.22 9.99
N TYR A 32 -4.07 -13.79 10.82
CA TYR A 32 -3.79 -13.16 12.10
C TYR A 32 -2.92 -14.04 13.01
N ALA A 33 -3.30 -15.32 13.17
CA ALA A 33 -2.55 -16.24 14.04
C ALA A 33 -1.10 -16.46 13.54
N LEU A 34 -0.91 -16.58 12.22
CA LEU A 34 0.43 -16.67 11.62
C LEU A 34 1.22 -15.39 11.82
N LEU A 35 0.60 -14.24 11.60
CA LEU A 35 1.24 -12.94 11.76
C LEU A 35 1.64 -12.68 13.22
N GLU A 36 0.76 -13.03 14.17
CA GLU A 36 1.03 -12.93 15.60
C GLU A 36 2.23 -13.81 16.00
N GLN A 37 2.29 -15.05 15.54
CA GLN A 37 3.41 -15.95 15.78
C GLN A 37 4.72 -15.39 15.22
N GLU A 38 4.72 -14.92 13.98
CA GLU A 38 5.89 -14.38 13.27
C GLU A 38 6.43 -13.09 13.91
N PHE A 39 5.57 -12.29 14.51
CA PHE A 39 5.92 -11.01 15.10
C PHE A 39 5.97 -11.00 16.62
N ALA A 40 5.78 -12.15 17.28
CA ALA A 40 5.85 -12.31 18.74
C ALA A 40 7.19 -11.85 19.34
N SER A 41 8.27 -11.92 18.57
CA SER A 41 9.62 -11.52 18.98
C SER A 41 10.33 -10.73 17.89
N GLY A 42 11.38 -9.97 18.26
CA GLY A 42 12.24 -9.28 17.30
C GLY A 42 12.72 -7.90 17.75
N PRO A 43 13.59 -7.25 16.94
CA PRO A 43 14.32 -6.06 17.34
C PRO A 43 13.45 -4.79 17.44
N VAL A 44 12.29 -4.79 16.78
CA VAL A 44 11.33 -3.68 16.80
C VAL A 44 10.03 -4.18 17.40
N PRO A 45 9.46 -3.47 18.40
CA PRO A 45 8.17 -3.81 18.97
C PRO A 45 7.08 -3.79 17.88
N ALA A 46 6.41 -4.91 17.69
CA ALA A 46 5.27 -5.05 16.81
C ALA A 46 4.03 -5.42 17.62
N ARG A 47 2.91 -4.80 17.29
CA ARG A 47 1.61 -5.17 17.81
C ARG A 47 0.73 -5.67 16.68
N VAL A 48 0.31 -6.91 16.78
CA VAL A 48 -0.63 -7.53 15.86
C VAL A 48 -2.03 -7.44 16.45
N CYS A 49 -3.00 -6.99 15.67
CA CYS A 49 -4.39 -6.79 16.08
C CYS A 49 -5.31 -7.56 15.12
N GLY A 50 -6.16 -8.44 15.69
CA GLY A 50 -7.19 -9.19 14.95
C GLY A 50 -8.46 -8.36 14.70
N GLU A 51 -8.29 -7.08 14.35
CA GLU A 51 -9.37 -6.12 14.20
C GLU A 51 -9.30 -5.43 12.84
N ASP A 52 -10.44 -4.82 12.44
CA ASP A 52 -10.53 -4.03 11.22
C ASP A 52 -9.47 -2.92 11.19
N GLY A 53 -8.56 -2.95 10.20
CA GLY A 53 -7.51 -1.97 10.03
C GLY A 53 -8.02 -0.53 9.87
N TYR A 54 -9.21 -0.34 9.31
CA TYR A 54 -9.82 0.99 9.23
C TYR A 54 -10.27 1.54 10.60
N ALA A 55 -10.69 0.66 11.51
CA ALA A 55 -10.91 1.03 12.92
C ALA A 55 -9.59 1.39 13.60
N GLY A 56 -8.53 0.64 13.31
CA GLY A 56 -7.17 0.92 13.77
C GLY A 56 -6.67 2.31 13.36
N LEU A 57 -6.94 2.76 12.14
CA LEU A 57 -6.58 4.12 11.69
C LEU A 57 -7.21 5.20 12.58
N LYS A 58 -8.46 5.03 13.00
CA LYS A 58 -9.13 5.98 13.89
C LYS A 58 -8.50 6.03 15.28
N ALA A 59 -8.08 4.89 15.80
CA ALA A 59 -7.50 4.75 17.14
C ALA A 59 -6.05 5.26 17.19
N LEU A 60 -5.26 5.03 16.14
CA LEU A 60 -3.83 5.27 16.11
C LEU A 60 -3.42 6.65 15.56
N LEU A 61 -4.31 7.34 14.84
CA LEU A 61 -4.00 8.63 14.22
C LEU A 61 -4.65 9.82 14.95
N PRO A 62 -3.89 10.92 15.17
CA PRO A 62 -2.45 11.06 14.92
C PRO A 62 -1.62 10.33 15.98
N PRO A 63 -0.45 9.76 15.62
CA PRO A 63 0.45 9.20 16.62
C PRO A 63 1.13 10.30 17.45
N GLU A 64 1.58 9.96 18.66
CA GLU A 64 2.26 10.91 19.55
C GLU A 64 3.45 11.62 18.87
N PRO A 65 4.37 10.93 18.16
CA PRO A 65 5.50 11.59 17.51
C PRO A 65 5.10 12.39 16.26
N ARG A 66 3.79 12.38 15.88
CA ARG A 66 3.23 13.04 14.70
C ARG A 66 3.98 12.72 13.40
N ARG A 67 4.48 11.49 13.30
CA ARG A 67 5.14 10.91 12.13
C ARG A 67 4.70 9.48 11.96
N ALA A 68 4.13 9.16 10.81
CA ALA A 68 3.72 7.79 10.48
C ALA A 68 3.77 7.55 8.97
N LEU A 69 4.06 6.30 8.63
CA LEU A 69 3.74 5.71 7.34
C LEU A 69 2.58 4.71 7.57
N VAL A 70 1.51 4.87 6.83
CA VAL A 70 0.36 3.97 6.84
C VAL A 70 0.31 3.24 5.51
N LEU A 71 0.47 1.91 5.53
CA LEU A 71 0.20 1.06 4.38
C LEU A 71 -1.24 0.55 4.47
N ILE A 72 -2.00 0.70 3.39
CA ILE A 72 -3.39 0.24 3.26
C ILE A 72 -3.45 -0.72 2.09
N ASP A 73 -3.74 -1.98 2.37
CA ASP A 73 -3.77 -3.09 1.42
C ASP A 73 -4.95 -4.02 1.75
N PRO A 74 -6.21 -3.59 1.44
CA PRO A 74 -7.38 -4.44 1.65
C PRO A 74 -7.45 -5.55 0.61
N SER A 75 -8.34 -6.53 0.82
CA SER A 75 -8.47 -7.69 -0.07
C SER A 75 -8.98 -7.37 -1.48
N TYR A 76 -9.73 -6.26 -1.65
CA TYR A 76 -10.35 -5.85 -2.92
C TYR A 76 -11.28 -6.91 -3.55
N GLU A 77 -11.80 -7.82 -2.75
CA GLU A 77 -12.69 -8.87 -3.22
C GLU A 77 -14.06 -8.33 -3.61
N VAL A 78 -14.56 -7.40 -2.82
CA VAL A 78 -15.88 -6.79 -3.01
C VAL A 78 -15.78 -5.31 -3.38
N ARG A 79 -16.83 -4.78 -4.01
CA ARG A 79 -16.88 -3.36 -4.42
C ARG A 79 -16.84 -2.40 -3.25
N GLU A 80 -17.39 -2.82 -2.14
CA GLU A 80 -17.44 -2.09 -0.89
C GLU A 80 -16.06 -1.75 -0.35
N ASP A 81 -15.05 -2.58 -0.61
CA ASP A 81 -13.66 -2.34 -0.18
C ASP A 81 -13.12 -1.03 -0.75
N TYR A 82 -13.42 -0.75 -2.02
CA TYR A 82 -12.99 0.50 -2.68
C TYR A 82 -13.66 1.75 -2.08
N VAL A 83 -14.91 1.62 -1.65
CA VAL A 83 -15.63 2.73 -0.99
C VAL A 83 -15.10 2.94 0.43
N ARG A 84 -14.97 1.84 1.19
CA ARG A 84 -14.45 1.87 2.56
C ARG A 84 -13.04 2.45 2.62
N LEU A 85 -12.18 2.09 1.67
CA LEU A 85 -10.83 2.63 1.55
C LEU A 85 -10.84 4.16 1.39
N ILE A 86 -11.64 4.68 0.44
CA ILE A 86 -11.76 6.12 0.18
C ILE A 86 -12.25 6.86 1.43
N ASP A 87 -13.27 6.33 2.10
CA ASP A 87 -13.85 6.95 3.29
C ASP A 87 -12.86 6.90 4.48
N ALA A 88 -12.16 5.79 4.65
CA ALA A 88 -11.15 5.65 5.69
C ALA A 88 -9.96 6.60 5.48
N LEU A 89 -9.44 6.69 4.25
CA LEU A 89 -8.36 7.61 3.92
C LEU A 89 -8.79 9.07 4.10
N LYS A 90 -10.00 9.45 3.67
CA LYS A 90 -10.56 10.79 3.87
C LYS A 90 -10.63 11.16 5.35
N GLN A 91 -11.06 10.23 6.21
CA GLN A 91 -11.11 10.45 7.66
C GLN A 91 -9.69 10.54 8.26
N ALA A 92 -8.77 9.67 7.82
CA ALA A 92 -7.39 9.67 8.27
C ALA A 92 -6.68 11.00 7.92
N LEU A 93 -6.83 11.50 6.71
CA LEU A 93 -6.29 12.80 6.27
C LEU A 93 -6.84 13.98 7.07
N ARG A 94 -8.13 13.97 7.43
CA ARG A 94 -8.71 15.00 8.30
C ARG A 94 -8.10 15.00 9.71
N ARG A 95 -7.73 13.84 10.24
CA ARG A 95 -7.15 13.67 11.58
C ARG A 95 -5.65 13.93 11.60
N PHE A 96 -4.96 13.50 10.55
CA PHE A 96 -3.51 13.56 10.43
C PHE A 96 -3.08 13.86 8.99
N ALA A 97 -3.22 15.12 8.58
CA ALA A 97 -2.99 15.58 7.21
C ALA A 97 -1.54 15.40 6.73
N THR A 98 -0.56 15.37 7.65
CA THR A 98 0.88 15.26 7.33
C THR A 98 1.41 13.84 7.32
N GLY A 99 0.57 12.84 7.58
CA GLY A 99 0.94 11.42 7.49
C GLY A 99 1.28 11.01 6.06
N VAL A 100 2.21 10.06 5.92
CA VAL A 100 2.44 9.39 4.63
C VAL A 100 1.47 8.23 4.52
N TYR A 101 0.61 8.25 3.51
CA TYR A 101 -0.35 7.16 3.29
C TYR A 101 -0.02 6.48 1.97
N MET A 102 0.25 5.18 2.02
CA MET A 102 0.55 4.33 0.87
C MET A 102 -0.58 3.33 0.67
N VAL A 103 -1.30 3.46 -0.43
CA VAL A 103 -2.38 2.55 -0.83
C VAL A 103 -1.85 1.65 -1.91
N TRP A 104 -1.76 0.36 -1.64
CA TRP A 104 -1.56 -0.65 -2.68
C TRP A 104 -2.90 -1.01 -3.31
N TYR A 105 -2.94 -1.28 -4.61
CA TYR A 105 -4.14 -1.75 -5.30
C TYR A 105 -3.81 -2.67 -6.47
N PRO A 106 -4.68 -3.68 -6.73
CA PRO A 106 -4.54 -4.56 -7.87
C PRO A 106 -4.97 -3.85 -9.15
N MET A 107 -4.31 -4.13 -10.25
CA MET A 107 -4.77 -3.76 -11.58
C MET A 107 -5.48 -4.97 -12.19
N ILE A 108 -6.81 -4.93 -12.17
CA ILE A 108 -7.71 -5.97 -12.67
C ILE A 108 -8.73 -5.34 -13.62
N PRO A 109 -9.37 -6.13 -14.53
CA PRO A 109 -10.34 -5.62 -15.48
C PRO A 109 -11.71 -5.33 -14.81
N ARG A 110 -11.68 -4.59 -13.70
CA ARG A 110 -12.83 -4.14 -12.93
C ARG A 110 -12.87 -2.61 -12.94
N ARG A 111 -14.04 -2.03 -13.06
CA ARG A 111 -14.22 -0.58 -13.15
C ARG A 111 -13.68 0.14 -11.91
N GLU A 112 -14.00 -0.36 -10.73
CA GLU A 112 -13.59 0.20 -9.45
C GLU A 112 -12.06 0.28 -9.31
N SER A 113 -11.33 -0.76 -9.77
CA SER A 113 -9.87 -0.79 -9.78
C SER A 113 -9.29 0.31 -10.69
N ARG A 114 -9.86 0.48 -11.88
CA ARG A 114 -9.40 1.49 -12.85
C ARG A 114 -9.68 2.93 -12.41
N GLU A 115 -10.81 3.15 -11.71
CA GLU A 115 -11.21 4.49 -11.24
C GLU A 115 -10.54 4.88 -9.92
N LEU A 116 -9.99 3.92 -9.15
CA LEU A 116 -9.44 4.16 -7.83
C LEU A 116 -8.34 5.24 -7.81
N PRO A 117 -7.32 5.22 -8.70
CA PRO A 117 -6.25 6.22 -8.65
C PRO A 117 -6.78 7.66 -8.83
N ALA A 118 -7.72 7.88 -9.74
CA ALA A 118 -8.33 9.19 -9.93
C ALA A 118 -9.12 9.66 -8.69
N ARG A 119 -9.84 8.74 -8.04
CA ARG A 119 -10.56 9.02 -6.80
C ARG A 119 -9.60 9.35 -5.65
N LEU A 120 -8.47 8.65 -5.53
CA LEU A 120 -7.44 8.93 -4.54
C LEU A 120 -6.81 10.31 -4.76
N ALA A 121 -6.53 10.69 -6.00
CA ALA A 121 -5.98 11.99 -6.35
C ALA A 121 -6.90 13.16 -5.92
N THR A 122 -8.21 12.98 -5.95
CA THR A 122 -9.15 14.03 -5.48
C THR A 122 -9.12 14.26 -3.97
N LEU A 123 -8.60 13.30 -3.18
CA LEU A 123 -8.49 13.43 -1.72
C LEU A 123 -7.29 14.27 -1.28
N ALA A 124 -6.22 14.27 -2.08
CA ALA A 124 -4.99 14.98 -1.77
C ALA A 124 -4.40 15.60 -3.06
N PRO A 125 -5.06 16.61 -3.63
CA PRO A 125 -4.72 17.13 -4.96
C PRO A 125 -3.33 17.76 -5.06
N GLU A 126 -2.77 18.21 -3.94
CA GLU A 126 -1.51 18.94 -3.93
C GLU A 126 -0.25 18.05 -3.81
N ARG A 127 -0.36 16.89 -3.15
CA ARG A 127 0.82 16.07 -2.81
C ARG A 127 0.54 14.57 -2.89
N TRP A 128 0.69 14.02 -4.08
CA TRP A 128 0.59 12.59 -4.31
C TRP A 128 1.58 12.08 -5.35
N LEU A 129 1.86 10.79 -5.30
CA LEU A 129 2.65 10.06 -6.28
C LEU A 129 1.95 8.73 -6.56
N ARG A 130 1.81 8.39 -7.85
CA ARG A 130 1.30 7.10 -8.32
C ARG A 130 2.40 6.36 -9.07
N ALA A 131 2.64 5.11 -8.69
CA ALA A 131 3.49 4.19 -9.42
C ALA A 131 2.70 2.93 -9.74
N GLU A 132 2.68 2.53 -11.00
CA GLU A 132 2.03 1.30 -11.46
C GLU A 132 3.01 0.45 -12.23
N LEU A 133 2.92 -0.86 -12.06
CA LEU A 133 3.67 -1.85 -12.82
C LEU A 133 2.69 -2.81 -13.48
N VAL A 134 2.62 -2.77 -14.79
CA VAL A 134 1.89 -3.71 -15.64
C VAL A 134 2.85 -4.78 -16.09
N VAL A 135 2.52 -6.04 -15.86
CA VAL A 135 3.39 -7.17 -16.21
C VAL A 135 2.94 -7.91 -17.47
N ARG A 136 1.69 -7.71 -17.89
CA ARG A 136 1.09 -8.31 -19.09
C ARG A 136 -0.13 -7.54 -19.58
N ALA A 137 -0.61 -7.87 -20.78
CA ALA A 137 -1.86 -7.33 -21.29
C ALA A 137 -3.03 -7.55 -20.30
N ALA A 138 -3.91 -6.55 -20.21
CA ALA A 138 -5.17 -6.69 -19.48
C ALA A 138 -6.05 -7.70 -20.20
N ASP A 139 -6.31 -8.82 -19.54
CA ASP A 139 -7.15 -9.90 -20.04
C ASP A 139 -8.12 -10.37 -18.94
N ALA A 140 -9.40 -10.49 -19.28
CA ALA A 140 -10.43 -10.94 -18.35
C ALA A 140 -10.18 -12.38 -17.85
N ALA A 141 -9.54 -13.23 -18.65
CA ALA A 141 -9.24 -14.61 -18.28
C ALA A 141 -8.16 -14.72 -17.18
N HIS A 142 -7.26 -13.75 -17.08
CA HIS A 142 -6.12 -13.79 -16.15
C HIS A 142 -6.29 -12.93 -14.89
N GLY A 143 -7.34 -12.10 -14.81
CA GLY A 143 -7.63 -11.24 -13.66
C GLY A 143 -6.55 -10.19 -13.43
N LEU A 144 -5.61 -10.44 -12.53
CA LEU A 144 -4.54 -9.51 -12.17
C LEU A 144 -3.50 -9.39 -13.30
N TYR A 145 -3.32 -8.19 -13.85
CA TYR A 145 -2.32 -7.90 -14.89
C TYR A 145 -1.21 -6.93 -14.45
N GLY A 146 -1.33 -6.37 -13.26
CA GLY A 146 -0.38 -5.44 -12.67
C GLY A 146 -0.82 -5.02 -11.28
N SER A 147 -0.05 -4.15 -10.68
CA SER A 147 -0.40 -3.51 -9.41
C SER A 147 0.06 -2.07 -9.39
N GLY A 148 -0.56 -1.29 -8.52
CA GLY A 148 -0.22 0.10 -8.31
C GLY A 148 -0.04 0.43 -6.84
N VAL A 149 0.72 1.48 -6.61
CA VAL A 149 0.85 2.13 -5.30
C VAL A 149 0.54 3.60 -5.47
N PHE A 150 -0.38 4.10 -4.67
CA PHE A 150 -0.71 5.52 -4.57
C PHE A 150 -0.22 6.05 -3.21
N VAL A 151 0.63 7.07 -3.24
CA VAL A 151 1.22 7.64 -2.01
C VAL A 151 0.76 9.08 -1.84
N VAL A 152 0.10 9.37 -0.73
CA VAL A 152 -0.19 10.73 -0.28
C VAL A 152 0.95 11.21 0.60
N ASN A 153 1.36 12.45 0.43
CA ASN A 153 2.53 13.07 1.06
C ASN A 153 3.82 12.26 0.83
N PRO A 154 4.19 11.93 -0.42
CA PRO A 154 5.37 11.12 -0.71
C PRO A 154 6.62 11.82 -0.19
N PRO A 155 7.61 11.05 0.35
CA PRO A 155 8.94 11.57 0.63
C PRO A 155 9.57 12.13 -0.66
N PHE A 156 10.30 13.22 -0.57
CA PHE A 156 10.88 13.91 -1.74
C PHE A 156 11.82 13.03 -2.59
N THR A 157 12.46 12.01 -1.99
CA THR A 157 13.34 11.07 -2.71
C THR A 157 12.59 9.94 -3.42
N LEU A 158 11.28 9.75 -3.16
CA LEU A 158 10.56 8.58 -3.64
C LEU A 158 10.41 8.59 -5.17
N ARG A 159 10.11 9.73 -5.77
CA ARG A 159 9.95 9.86 -7.22
C ARG A 159 11.23 9.46 -7.97
N SER A 160 12.38 9.96 -7.56
CA SER A 160 13.67 9.63 -8.21
C SER A 160 14.02 8.15 -8.04
N ALA A 161 13.82 7.59 -6.85
CA ALA A 161 14.05 6.17 -6.60
C ALA A 161 13.15 5.25 -7.45
N LEU A 162 11.88 5.63 -7.62
CA LEU A 162 10.95 4.88 -8.47
C LEU A 162 11.27 5.05 -9.96
N ALA A 163 11.66 6.24 -10.41
CA ALA A 163 12.07 6.49 -11.79
C ALA A 163 13.28 5.64 -12.20
N GLU A 164 14.20 5.39 -11.27
CA GLU A 164 15.34 4.49 -11.49
C GLU A 164 14.93 3.01 -11.44
N SER A 165 14.03 2.63 -10.54
CA SER A 165 13.72 1.23 -10.27
C SER A 165 12.68 0.64 -11.21
N LEU A 166 11.64 1.41 -11.60
CA LEU A 166 10.51 0.90 -12.38
C LEU A 166 10.89 0.36 -13.75
N PRO A 167 11.78 1.00 -14.55
CA PRO A 167 12.22 0.42 -15.84
C PRO A 167 12.84 -0.96 -15.66
N ARG A 168 13.66 -1.12 -14.62
CA ARG A 168 14.32 -2.38 -14.31
C ARG A 168 13.34 -3.45 -13.85
N LEU A 169 12.38 -3.07 -13.01
CA LEU A 169 11.32 -3.98 -12.57
C LEU A 169 10.44 -4.42 -13.73
N THR A 170 10.07 -3.51 -14.63
CA THR A 170 9.31 -3.84 -15.85
C THR A 170 10.03 -4.88 -16.70
N MET A 171 11.34 -4.70 -16.90
CA MET A 171 12.15 -5.65 -17.66
C MET A 171 12.23 -7.03 -16.98
N LEU A 172 12.37 -7.07 -15.66
CA LEU A 172 12.54 -8.33 -14.90
C LEU A 172 11.24 -9.09 -14.66
N LEU A 173 10.12 -8.38 -14.50
CA LEU A 173 8.83 -8.94 -14.11
C LEU A 173 7.82 -9.02 -15.26
N GLY A 174 8.14 -8.38 -16.40
CA GLY A 174 7.30 -8.42 -17.59
C GLY A 174 7.08 -9.84 -18.09
N LEU A 175 5.85 -10.20 -18.36
CA LEU A 175 5.43 -11.52 -18.85
C LEU A 175 5.16 -11.52 -20.36
N ASP A 176 4.91 -10.34 -20.95
CA ASP A 176 4.70 -10.16 -22.38
C ASP A 176 5.16 -8.75 -22.84
N ARG A 177 4.98 -8.47 -24.14
CA ARG A 177 5.34 -7.19 -24.76
C ARG A 177 4.55 -5.97 -24.27
N HIS A 178 3.48 -6.17 -23.51
CA HIS A 178 2.64 -5.11 -22.95
C HIS A 178 3.09 -4.69 -21.55
N ALA A 179 4.16 -5.31 -21.03
CA ALA A 179 4.74 -4.90 -19.76
C ALA A 179 5.19 -3.44 -19.84
N THR A 180 4.74 -2.64 -18.88
CA THR A 180 5.00 -1.20 -18.83
C THR A 180 4.87 -0.68 -17.40
N PHE A 181 5.24 0.57 -17.17
CA PHE A 181 5.02 1.23 -15.88
C PHE A 181 4.45 2.64 -16.09
N THR A 182 3.82 3.14 -15.04
CA THR A 182 3.37 4.52 -14.91
C THR A 182 4.03 5.13 -13.67
N LEU A 183 4.51 6.37 -13.78
CA LEU A 183 4.99 7.15 -12.65
C LEU A 183 4.47 8.58 -12.81
N GLU A 184 3.45 8.93 -12.03
CA GLU A 184 2.78 10.22 -12.09
C GLU A 184 2.63 10.81 -10.69
N GLY A 185 2.45 12.12 -10.61
CA GLY A 185 2.18 12.80 -9.34
C GLY A 185 1.68 14.21 -9.56
N SER A 186 1.17 14.83 -8.49
CA SER A 186 0.99 16.27 -8.47
C SER A 186 2.34 16.93 -8.78
N ALA A 187 2.30 18.05 -9.50
CA ALA A 187 3.51 18.83 -9.79
C ALA A 187 4.25 19.17 -8.47
N ASP A 188 5.58 19.09 -8.54
CA ASP A 188 6.47 19.50 -7.46
C ASP A 188 6.38 21.00 -7.23
#